data_93ae9f4f9969ae1ac08e214125f60198
#
_entry.id   93ae9f4f9969ae1ac08e214125f60198
#
_cell.length_a   1.000
_cell.length_b   1.000
_cell.length_c   1.000
_cell.angle_alpha   90.00
_cell.angle_beta   90.00
_cell.angle_gamma   90.00
#
_symmetry.space_group_name_H-M   'P 1'
#
loop_
_entity.id
_entity.type
_entity.pdbx_description
1 polymer ?
#
loop_
_entity_poly.entity_id
_entity_poly.type
_entity_poly.pdbx_seq_one_letter_code
_entity_poly.pdbx_strand_id
1 'polypeptide(L)'
;VGDRLKQDKRYEKMIKEGNRCWTLNYAESTRFHMDILPAIPDHDINGLARDIGNELAADAILVTDRKLREWQRSNPIGYGEWFKERMKVRFDERRKMIAASLKANVEEVPDYKVKTPLQRAIQILKRHRDIMFSNDRGDRPISIIISTLAARAYSNEADLLDALQSIVNKMPDFIEKNEKGNYCITNPVNPHENFA
;
A
#
# COMPACT_ATOMS: atom_id res chain seq x y z
N VAL A 1 -21.42 -9.38 -7.49
CA VAL A 1 -20.52 -10.11 -6.56
C VAL A 1 -21.20 -10.22 -5.20
N GLY A 2 -21.58 -9.10 -4.58
CA GLY A 2 -22.16 -9.09 -3.23
C GLY A 2 -23.40 -9.96 -3.06
N ASP A 3 -24.36 -9.90 -3.99
CA ASP A 3 -25.59 -10.69 -3.91
C ASP A 3 -25.30 -12.19 -3.97
N ARG A 4 -24.33 -12.60 -4.77
CA ARG A 4 -23.91 -14.02 -4.80
C ARG A 4 -23.26 -14.45 -3.50
N LEU A 5 -22.45 -13.59 -2.87
CA LEU A 5 -21.85 -13.87 -1.56
C LEU A 5 -22.91 -13.92 -0.44
N LYS A 6 -23.90 -13.02 -0.48
CA LYS A 6 -25.03 -13.03 0.48
C LYS A 6 -25.91 -14.28 0.36
N GLN A 7 -26.04 -14.85 -0.84
CA GLN A 7 -26.80 -16.09 -1.09
C GLN A 7 -26.08 -17.35 -0.63
N ASP A 8 -24.76 -17.29 -0.43
CA ASP A 8 -23.99 -18.43 0.04
C ASP A 8 -24.03 -18.50 1.59
N LYS A 9 -24.64 -19.56 2.13
CA LYS A 9 -24.81 -19.77 3.59
C LYS A 9 -23.50 -19.71 4.38
N ARG A 10 -22.36 -19.94 3.72
CA ARG A 10 -21.03 -19.86 4.37
C ARG A 10 -20.62 -18.42 4.67
N TYR A 11 -21.05 -17.48 3.83
CA TYR A 11 -20.61 -16.08 3.90
C TYR A 11 -21.69 -15.10 4.36
N GLU A 12 -22.97 -15.50 4.31
CA GLU A 12 -24.14 -14.67 4.62
C GLU A 12 -23.96 -13.85 5.93
N LYS A 13 -23.50 -14.49 6.99
CA LYS A 13 -23.33 -13.86 8.31
C LYS A 13 -22.00 -13.11 8.49
N MET A 14 -21.05 -13.30 7.57
CA MET A 14 -19.71 -12.73 7.67
C MET A 14 -19.50 -11.52 6.76
N ILE A 15 -20.42 -11.31 5.81
CA ILE A 15 -20.26 -10.28 4.79
C ILE A 15 -20.74 -8.92 5.28
N LYS A 16 -19.89 -7.91 5.09
CA LYS A 16 -20.20 -6.51 5.34
C LYS A 16 -19.96 -5.70 4.07
N GLU A 17 -20.90 -4.82 3.76
CA GLU A 17 -20.81 -3.94 2.61
C GLU A 17 -19.97 -2.71 2.93
N GLY A 18 -18.90 -2.48 2.15
CA GLY A 18 -18.09 -1.26 2.16
C GLY A 18 -18.35 -0.39 0.94
N ASN A 19 -17.68 0.76 0.86
CA ASN A 19 -17.85 1.68 -0.28
C ASN A 19 -17.28 1.09 -1.59
N ARG A 20 -16.08 0.53 -1.54
CA ARG A 20 -15.37 -0.05 -2.70
C ARG A 20 -15.25 -1.56 -2.66
N CYS A 21 -15.51 -2.18 -1.51
CA CYS A 21 -15.28 -3.61 -1.29
C CYS A 21 -16.44 -4.27 -0.56
N TRP A 22 -16.42 -5.59 -0.56
CA TRP A 22 -17.18 -6.45 0.33
C TRP A 22 -16.21 -7.08 1.33
N THR A 23 -16.40 -6.84 2.61
CA THR A 23 -15.53 -7.37 3.67
C THR A 23 -16.13 -8.66 4.22
N LEU A 24 -15.37 -9.74 4.21
CA LEU A 24 -15.69 -11.00 4.88
C LEU A 24 -14.94 -11.07 6.21
N ASN A 25 -15.67 -11.07 7.32
CA ASN A 25 -15.11 -11.18 8.67
C ASN A 25 -15.08 -12.65 9.10
N TYR A 26 -13.91 -13.29 9.04
CA TYR A 26 -13.78 -14.72 9.33
C TYR A 26 -13.71 -15.05 10.81
N ALA A 27 -13.05 -14.22 11.61
CA ALA A 27 -12.89 -14.48 13.03
C ALA A 27 -12.70 -13.16 13.80
N GLU A 28 -13.65 -12.86 14.68
CA GLU A 28 -13.57 -11.67 15.54
C GLU A 28 -12.37 -11.69 16.49
N SER A 29 -12.04 -12.89 17.02
CA SER A 29 -10.94 -13.08 17.96
C SER A 29 -9.56 -12.77 17.35
N THR A 30 -9.36 -13.06 16.07
CA THR A 30 -8.09 -12.80 15.35
C THR A 30 -8.11 -11.50 14.55
N ARG A 31 -9.27 -10.84 14.46
CA ARG A 31 -9.52 -9.67 13.59
C ARG A 31 -9.16 -9.96 12.12
N PHE A 32 -9.25 -11.22 11.71
CA PHE A 32 -8.98 -11.61 10.33
C PHE A 32 -10.19 -11.29 9.45
N HIS A 33 -9.98 -10.50 8.43
CA HIS A 33 -10.97 -10.18 7.41
C HIS A 33 -10.33 -10.20 6.02
N MET A 34 -11.18 -10.35 5.01
CA MET A 34 -10.80 -10.31 3.59
C MET A 34 -11.67 -9.29 2.89
N ASP A 35 -11.06 -8.35 2.19
CA ASP A 35 -11.74 -7.38 1.34
C ASP A 35 -11.75 -7.87 -0.11
N ILE A 36 -12.94 -7.90 -0.70
CA ILE A 36 -13.17 -8.30 -2.09
C ILE A 36 -13.57 -7.05 -2.88
N LEU A 37 -12.69 -6.58 -3.74
CA LEU A 37 -12.91 -5.43 -4.62
C LEU A 37 -13.23 -5.94 -6.03
N PRO A 38 -14.44 -5.71 -6.55
CA PRO A 38 -14.71 -5.94 -7.97
C PRO A 38 -13.91 -4.96 -8.83
N ALA A 39 -13.19 -5.48 -9.79
CA ALA A 39 -12.37 -4.70 -10.69
C ALA A 39 -12.41 -5.26 -12.11
N ILE A 40 -12.13 -4.42 -13.09
CA ILE A 40 -11.91 -4.79 -14.49
C ILE A 40 -10.58 -4.19 -14.97
N PRO A 41 -9.92 -4.76 -15.99
CA PRO A 41 -8.75 -4.14 -16.58
C PRO A 41 -9.05 -2.72 -17.10
N ASP A 42 -8.12 -1.79 -16.90
CA ASP A 42 -8.19 -0.47 -17.51
C ASP A 42 -7.57 -0.54 -18.91
N HIS A 43 -8.39 -0.50 -19.94
CA HIS A 43 -7.95 -0.54 -21.33
C HIS A 43 -7.52 0.83 -21.88
N ASP A 44 -7.82 1.92 -21.16
CA ASP A 44 -7.39 3.28 -21.51
C ASP A 44 -6.20 3.73 -20.66
N ILE A 45 -5.11 2.97 -20.76
CA ILE A 45 -3.88 3.23 -19.99
C ILE A 45 -2.95 4.26 -20.62
N ASN A 46 -3.22 4.72 -21.86
CA ASN A 46 -2.28 5.57 -22.61
C ASN A 46 -1.95 6.88 -21.89
N GLY A 47 -2.92 7.51 -21.24
CA GLY A 47 -2.70 8.69 -20.41
C GLY A 47 -1.80 8.38 -19.23
N LEU A 48 -2.10 7.34 -18.49
CA LEU A 48 -1.32 6.92 -17.32
C LEU A 48 0.11 6.49 -17.71
N ALA A 49 0.26 5.78 -18.84
CA ALA A 49 1.55 5.33 -19.34
C ALA A 49 2.51 6.50 -19.68
N ARG A 50 1.98 7.64 -20.14
CA ARG A 50 2.79 8.84 -20.36
C ARG A 50 3.34 9.41 -19.06
N ASP A 51 2.59 9.32 -17.97
CA ASP A 51 2.95 9.94 -16.69
C ASP A 51 3.91 9.05 -15.87
N ILE A 52 3.74 7.72 -15.92
CA ILE A 52 4.46 6.79 -15.06
C ILE A 52 5.24 5.69 -15.81
N GLY A 53 5.16 5.65 -17.13
CA GLY A 53 5.78 4.63 -17.98
C GLY A 53 4.89 3.40 -18.23
N ASN A 54 5.12 2.75 -19.35
CA ASN A 54 4.30 1.62 -19.81
C ASN A 54 4.30 0.42 -18.84
N GLU A 55 5.45 0.11 -18.26
CA GLU A 55 5.58 -1.05 -17.37
C GLU A 55 4.73 -0.89 -16.10
N LEU A 56 4.76 0.28 -15.47
CA LEU A 56 3.98 0.55 -14.26
C LEU A 56 2.49 0.73 -14.56
N ALA A 57 2.12 1.15 -15.78
CA ALA A 57 0.72 1.36 -16.16
C ALA A 57 0.02 0.06 -16.62
N ALA A 58 0.76 -0.97 -17.03
CA ALA A 58 0.24 -2.17 -17.69
C ALA A 58 -0.85 -2.91 -16.89
N ASP A 59 -0.72 -2.91 -15.55
CA ASP A 59 -1.63 -3.61 -14.64
C ASP A 59 -2.67 -2.69 -13.98
N ALA A 60 -2.92 -1.52 -14.58
CA ALA A 60 -3.95 -0.61 -14.09
C ALA A 60 -5.34 -1.24 -14.22
N ILE A 61 -6.17 -0.98 -13.24
CA ILE A 61 -7.54 -1.50 -13.14
C ILE A 61 -8.53 -0.38 -12.86
N LEU A 62 -9.76 -0.64 -13.19
CA LEU A 62 -10.91 0.18 -12.79
C LEU A 62 -11.65 -0.54 -11.67
N VAL A 63 -11.88 0.16 -10.56
CA VAL A 63 -12.63 -0.34 -9.41
C VAL A 63 -13.94 0.41 -9.24
N THR A 64 -14.95 -0.27 -8.71
CA THR A 64 -16.24 0.35 -8.42
C THR A 64 -16.18 1.20 -7.16
N ASP A 65 -16.88 2.33 -7.17
CA ASP A 65 -17.13 3.16 -6.01
C ASP A 65 -18.62 3.48 -5.89
N ARG A 66 -19.26 3.10 -4.78
CA ARG A 66 -20.70 3.24 -4.61
C ARG A 66 -21.15 4.67 -4.39
N LYS A 67 -20.31 5.49 -3.81
CA LYS A 67 -20.62 6.90 -3.53
C LYS A 67 -20.47 7.72 -4.81
N LEU A 68 -19.37 7.53 -5.52
CA LEU A 68 -19.09 8.27 -6.76
C LEU A 68 -19.88 7.73 -7.94
N ARG A 69 -20.26 6.42 -7.89
CA ARG A 69 -20.96 5.71 -8.98
C ARG A 69 -20.23 5.70 -10.32
N GLU A 70 -18.96 6.04 -10.29
CA GLU A 70 -18.05 6.04 -11.44
C GLU A 70 -16.93 5.03 -11.21
N TRP A 71 -16.38 4.53 -12.28
CA TRP A 71 -15.20 3.69 -12.23
C TRP A 71 -14.00 4.53 -11.82
N GLN A 72 -13.31 4.07 -10.79
CA GLN A 72 -12.11 4.73 -10.28
C GLN A 72 -10.88 3.96 -10.74
N ARG A 73 -9.91 4.65 -11.33
CA ARG A 73 -8.63 4.05 -11.70
C ARG A 73 -7.84 3.69 -10.45
N SER A 74 -7.27 2.49 -10.45
CA SER A 74 -6.38 2.00 -9.40
C SER A 74 -5.25 1.19 -10.03
N ASN A 75 -4.10 1.15 -9.36
CA ASN A 75 -2.95 0.40 -9.86
C ASN A 75 -2.19 -0.25 -8.70
N PRO A 76 -2.76 -1.25 -8.04
CA PRO A 76 -2.15 -1.87 -6.85
C PRO A 76 -0.88 -2.66 -7.19
N ILE A 77 -0.78 -3.27 -8.38
CA ILE A 77 0.41 -4.00 -8.82
C ILE A 77 1.54 -3.00 -9.09
N GLY A 78 1.28 -1.96 -9.89
CA GLY A 78 2.26 -0.91 -10.14
C GLY A 78 2.76 -0.23 -8.85
N TYR A 79 1.86 0.01 -7.88
CA TYR A 79 2.26 0.52 -6.56
C TYR A 79 3.19 -0.46 -5.83
N GLY A 80 2.89 -1.74 -5.89
CA GLY A 80 3.74 -2.80 -5.32
C GLY A 80 5.13 -2.83 -5.94
N GLU A 81 5.22 -2.72 -7.26
CA GLU A 81 6.51 -2.68 -7.98
C GLU A 81 7.30 -1.40 -7.68
N TRP A 82 6.64 -0.23 -7.68
CA TRP A 82 7.25 1.01 -7.24
C TRP A 82 7.82 0.88 -5.81
N PHE A 83 7.05 0.30 -4.90
CA PHE A 83 7.50 0.13 -3.51
C PHE A 83 8.68 -0.84 -3.39
N LYS A 84 8.67 -1.94 -4.15
CA LYS A 84 9.79 -2.89 -4.20
C LYS A 84 11.07 -2.21 -4.69
N GLU A 85 10.98 -1.37 -5.73
CA GLU A 85 12.13 -0.64 -6.25
C GLU A 85 12.74 0.30 -5.20
N ARG A 86 11.90 0.96 -4.38
CA ARG A 86 12.38 1.83 -3.28
C ARG A 86 13.23 1.08 -2.24
N MET A 87 13.06 -0.21 -2.06
CA MET A 87 13.79 -1.01 -1.07
C MET A 87 14.76 -2.03 -1.66
N LYS A 88 14.85 -2.13 -3.01
CA LYS A 88 15.55 -3.18 -3.73
C LYS A 88 16.98 -3.41 -3.27
N VAL A 89 17.77 -2.34 -3.15
CA VAL A 89 19.18 -2.42 -2.73
C VAL A 89 19.31 -3.17 -1.40
N ARG A 90 18.55 -2.76 -0.40
CA ARG A 90 18.61 -3.39 0.94
C ARG A 90 17.93 -4.75 0.99
N PHE A 91 16.96 -4.97 0.11
CA PHE A 91 16.32 -6.28 -0.03
C PHE A 91 17.35 -7.30 -0.55
N ASP A 92 18.05 -6.99 -1.63
CA ASP A 92 19.03 -7.88 -2.25
C ASP A 92 20.22 -8.16 -1.31
N GLU A 93 20.74 -7.15 -0.64
CA GLU A 93 21.79 -7.31 0.37
C GLU A 93 21.35 -8.25 1.50
N ARG A 94 20.18 -8.01 2.08
CA ARG A 94 19.68 -8.85 3.17
C ARG A 94 19.37 -10.28 2.73
N ARG A 95 18.85 -10.46 1.52
CA ARG A 95 18.61 -11.78 0.93
C ARG A 95 19.91 -12.58 0.82
N LYS A 96 20.98 -11.94 0.33
CA LYS A 96 22.33 -12.55 0.28
C LYS A 96 22.85 -12.91 1.67
N MET A 97 22.71 -12.03 2.65
CA MET A 97 23.13 -12.31 4.04
C MET A 97 22.37 -13.51 4.64
N ILE A 98 21.06 -13.59 4.42
CA ILE A 98 20.23 -14.72 4.90
C ILE A 98 20.69 -16.01 4.20
N ALA A 99 20.87 -16.00 2.88
CA ALA A 99 21.34 -17.15 2.12
C ALA A 99 22.70 -17.65 2.66
N ALA A 100 23.65 -16.76 2.86
CA ALA A 100 24.95 -17.09 3.43
C ALA A 100 24.84 -17.73 4.83
N SER A 101 23.97 -17.17 5.71
CA SER A 101 23.77 -17.70 7.06
C SER A 101 23.12 -19.09 7.06
N LEU A 102 22.27 -19.39 6.07
CA LEU A 102 21.60 -20.67 5.90
C LEU A 102 22.41 -21.68 5.07
N LYS A 103 23.55 -21.27 4.50
CA LYS A 103 24.34 -22.04 3.51
C LYS A 103 23.48 -22.51 2.32
N ALA A 104 22.56 -21.66 1.87
CA ALA A 104 21.62 -21.88 0.78
C ALA A 104 21.90 -20.95 -0.40
N ASN A 105 21.36 -21.25 -1.57
CA ASN A 105 21.38 -20.32 -2.70
C ASN A 105 20.47 -19.11 -2.43
N VAL A 106 20.80 -17.97 -3.04
CA VAL A 106 20.02 -16.73 -2.84
C VAL A 106 18.57 -16.91 -3.29
N GLU A 107 18.34 -17.66 -4.37
CA GLU A 107 17.03 -17.95 -4.94
C GLU A 107 16.15 -18.81 -4.03
N GLU A 108 16.75 -19.60 -3.14
CA GLU A 108 16.03 -20.43 -2.17
C GLU A 108 15.49 -19.63 -0.97
N VAL A 109 15.96 -18.38 -0.79
CA VAL A 109 15.44 -17.50 0.28
C VAL A 109 14.15 -16.87 -0.18
N PRO A 110 12.99 -17.22 0.41
CA PRO A 110 11.73 -16.64 0.00
C PRO A 110 11.59 -15.19 0.44
N ASP A 111 10.97 -14.36 -0.40
CA ASP A 111 10.84 -12.92 -0.21
C ASP A 111 10.22 -12.52 1.15
N TYR A 112 9.25 -13.29 1.64
CA TYR A 112 8.60 -13.00 2.91
C TYR A 112 9.52 -13.07 4.14
N LYS A 113 10.66 -13.76 4.03
CA LYS A 113 11.69 -13.82 5.08
C LYS A 113 12.58 -12.58 5.10
N VAL A 114 12.67 -11.85 3.99
CA VAL A 114 13.52 -10.67 3.89
C VAL A 114 12.73 -9.46 4.39
N LYS A 115 13.19 -8.85 5.48
CA LYS A 115 12.59 -7.62 6.04
C LYS A 115 13.57 -6.46 5.96
N THR A 116 13.28 -5.49 5.11
CA THR A 116 14.11 -4.31 4.93
C THR A 116 13.92 -3.28 6.05
N PRO A 117 14.86 -2.35 6.27
CA PRO A 117 14.68 -1.24 7.21
C PRO A 117 13.43 -0.40 6.89
N LEU A 118 13.15 -0.12 5.61
CA LEU A 118 11.94 0.60 5.18
C LEU A 118 10.66 -0.09 5.65
N GLN A 119 10.53 -1.41 5.41
CA GLN A 119 9.35 -2.16 5.85
C GLN A 119 9.15 -2.13 7.35
N ARG A 120 10.23 -2.26 8.12
CA ARG A 120 10.18 -2.20 9.59
C ARG A 120 9.84 -0.81 10.10
N ALA A 121 10.44 0.24 9.52
CA ALA A 121 10.13 1.63 9.85
C ALA A 121 8.64 1.94 9.61
N ILE A 122 8.08 1.53 8.46
CA ILE A 122 6.65 1.70 8.16
C ILE A 122 5.77 0.98 9.19
N GLN A 123 6.14 -0.23 9.63
CA GLN A 123 5.38 -0.94 10.66
C GLN A 123 5.38 -0.18 11.99
N ILE A 124 6.52 0.38 12.40
CA ILE A 124 6.64 1.20 13.60
C ILE A 124 5.78 2.47 13.47
N LEU A 125 5.89 3.19 12.36
CA LEU A 125 5.11 4.41 12.12
C LEU A 125 3.59 4.15 12.11
N LYS A 126 3.15 3.07 11.48
CA LYS A 126 1.74 2.66 11.51
C LYS A 126 1.27 2.31 12.92
N ARG A 127 2.09 1.61 13.69
CA ARG A 127 1.77 1.30 15.09
C ARG A 127 1.72 2.55 15.95
N HIS A 128 2.67 3.46 15.78
CA HIS A 128 2.68 4.76 16.45
C HIS A 128 1.39 5.54 16.14
N ARG A 129 1.02 5.66 14.86
CA ARG A 129 -0.25 6.28 14.44
C ARG A 129 -1.45 5.65 15.14
N ASP A 130 -1.53 4.31 15.18
CA ASP A 130 -2.67 3.61 15.76
C ASP A 130 -2.81 3.88 17.27
N ILE A 131 -1.69 4.09 17.97
CA ILE A 131 -1.68 4.47 19.38
C ILE A 131 -2.04 5.95 19.52
N MET A 132 -1.43 6.84 18.74
CA MET A 132 -1.64 8.28 18.79
C MET A 132 -3.11 8.64 18.54
N PHE A 133 -3.74 8.00 17.56
CA PHE A 133 -5.13 8.23 17.18
C PHE A 133 -6.12 7.19 17.77
N SER A 134 -5.76 6.57 18.91
CA SER A 134 -6.63 5.54 19.52
C SER A 134 -8.00 6.08 19.93
N ASN A 135 -8.06 7.32 20.36
CA ASN A 135 -9.27 8.01 20.82
C ASN A 135 -9.90 8.92 19.75
N ASP A 136 -9.18 9.20 18.67
CA ASP A 136 -9.66 10.02 17.56
C ASP A 136 -9.37 9.30 16.22
N ARG A 137 -10.42 8.63 15.72
CA ARG A 137 -10.30 7.90 14.45
C ARG A 137 -10.62 8.76 13.23
N GLY A 138 -11.21 9.93 13.42
CA GLY A 138 -11.62 10.83 12.33
C GLY A 138 -10.44 11.39 11.57
N ASP A 139 -9.43 11.88 12.29
CA ASP A 139 -8.25 12.52 11.71
C ASP A 139 -7.08 11.57 11.50
N ARG A 140 -7.29 10.27 11.74
CA ARG A 140 -6.24 9.27 11.59
C ARG A 140 -5.87 9.06 10.12
N PRO A 141 -4.62 9.37 9.71
CA PRO A 141 -4.18 9.17 8.34
C PRO A 141 -4.27 7.69 7.93
N ILE A 142 -4.72 7.42 6.73
CA ILE A 142 -4.80 6.05 6.20
C ILE A 142 -3.40 5.46 5.97
N SER A 143 -3.32 4.14 6.00
CA SER A 143 -2.01 3.43 5.95
C SER A 143 -1.20 3.70 4.70
N ILE A 144 -1.86 3.99 3.57
CA ILE A 144 -1.17 4.25 2.31
C ILE A 144 -0.38 5.57 2.35
N ILE A 145 -0.89 6.61 3.03
CA ILE A 145 -0.19 7.88 3.25
C ILE A 145 1.18 7.62 3.91
N ILE A 146 1.18 6.90 5.03
CA ILE A 146 2.42 6.59 5.76
C ILE A 146 3.38 5.78 4.89
N SER A 147 2.86 4.77 4.17
CA SER A 147 3.70 3.94 3.30
C SER A 147 4.32 4.74 2.17
N THR A 148 3.54 5.62 1.53
CA THR A 148 3.99 6.44 0.39
C THR A 148 5.04 7.45 0.82
N LEU A 149 4.75 8.22 1.87
CA LEU A 149 5.68 9.24 2.39
C LEU A 149 6.98 8.60 2.89
N ALA A 150 6.89 7.50 3.64
CA ALA A 150 8.08 6.79 4.11
C ALA A 150 8.93 6.24 2.96
N ALA A 151 8.30 5.68 1.92
CA ALA A 151 9.03 5.16 0.77
C ALA A 151 9.67 6.28 -0.07
N ARG A 152 9.04 7.46 -0.18
CA ARG A 152 9.63 8.63 -0.83
C ARG A 152 10.82 9.18 -0.04
N ALA A 153 10.71 9.23 1.28
CA ALA A 153 11.71 9.77 2.18
C ALA A 153 12.93 8.84 2.40
N TYR A 154 12.77 7.54 2.15
CA TYR A 154 13.81 6.54 2.39
C TYR A 154 14.97 6.67 1.41
N SER A 155 16.20 6.68 1.92
CA SER A 155 17.44 6.85 1.15
C SER A 155 18.36 5.62 1.22
N ASN A 156 17.79 4.43 1.36
CA ASN A 156 18.50 3.15 1.46
C ASN A 156 19.41 3.03 2.69
N GLU A 157 19.02 3.56 3.82
CA GLU A 157 19.70 3.37 5.09
C GLU A 157 19.75 1.86 5.45
N ALA A 158 20.91 1.40 5.93
CA ALA A 158 21.12 -0.02 6.26
C ALA A 158 20.57 -0.39 7.63
N ASP A 159 20.64 0.54 8.57
CA ASP A 159 20.15 0.39 9.94
C ASP A 159 18.70 0.86 10.07
N LEU A 160 17.96 0.25 10.99
CA LEU A 160 16.55 0.58 11.22
C LEU A 160 16.38 1.96 11.88
N LEU A 161 17.25 2.31 12.81
CA LEU A 161 17.15 3.58 13.53
C LEU A 161 17.47 4.74 12.60
N ASP A 162 18.54 4.61 11.81
CA ASP A 162 18.93 5.58 10.79
C ASP A 162 17.83 5.77 9.75
N ALA A 163 17.22 4.65 9.29
CA ALA A 163 16.08 4.69 8.37
C ALA A 163 14.89 5.43 8.99
N LEU A 164 14.54 5.11 10.23
CA LEU A 164 13.40 5.74 10.92
C LEU A 164 13.63 7.24 11.09
N GLN A 165 14.81 7.64 11.55
CA GLN A 165 15.17 9.05 11.73
C GLN A 165 15.17 9.81 10.40
N SER A 166 15.79 9.25 9.36
CA SER A 166 15.83 9.85 8.03
C SER A 166 14.41 10.01 7.46
N ILE A 167 13.58 8.96 7.55
CA ILE A 167 12.20 8.97 7.09
C ILE A 167 11.40 10.06 7.81
N VAL A 168 11.40 10.09 9.14
CA VAL A 168 10.62 11.06 9.92
C VAL A 168 11.01 12.50 9.61
N ASN A 169 12.31 12.75 9.44
CA ASN A 169 12.80 14.10 9.13
C ASN A 169 12.43 14.57 7.72
N LYS A 170 12.37 13.66 6.75
CA LYS A 170 12.12 13.99 5.33
C LYS A 170 10.67 13.84 4.88
N MET A 171 9.84 13.07 5.60
CA MET A 171 8.43 12.87 5.20
C MET A 171 7.65 14.18 4.96
N PRO A 172 7.83 15.25 5.78
CA PRO A 172 7.13 16.51 5.56
C PRO A 172 7.43 17.15 4.19
N ASP A 173 8.62 16.95 3.64
CA ASP A 173 9.05 17.53 2.37
C ASP A 173 8.26 16.98 1.16
N PHE A 174 7.60 15.84 1.33
CA PHE A 174 6.77 15.19 0.31
C PHE A 174 5.27 15.45 0.46
N ILE A 175 4.89 16.35 1.39
CA ILE A 175 3.51 16.80 1.57
C ILE A 175 3.35 18.11 0.82
N GLU A 176 2.70 18.07 -0.32
CA GLU A 176 2.44 19.22 -1.15
C GLU A 176 1.11 19.90 -0.79
N LYS A 177 0.89 21.10 -1.33
CA LYS A 177 -0.41 21.78 -1.30
C LYS A 177 -0.80 22.16 -2.73
N ASN A 178 -2.06 21.91 -3.05
CA ASN A 178 -2.61 22.36 -4.33
C ASN A 178 -2.91 23.87 -4.31
N GLU A 179 -3.33 24.42 -5.45
CA GLU A 179 -3.68 25.85 -5.60
C GLU A 179 -4.76 26.33 -4.62
N LYS A 180 -5.60 25.42 -4.11
CA LYS A 180 -6.64 25.72 -3.11
C LYS A 180 -6.15 25.59 -1.67
N GLY A 181 -4.86 25.29 -1.45
CA GLY A 181 -4.25 25.11 -0.14
C GLY A 181 -4.52 23.74 0.53
N ASN A 182 -5.18 22.82 -0.16
CA ASN A 182 -5.42 21.47 0.35
C ASN A 182 -4.15 20.63 0.24
N TYR A 183 -3.92 19.76 1.21
CA TYR A 183 -2.80 18.83 1.19
C TYR A 183 -2.92 17.83 0.04
N CYS A 184 -1.78 17.50 -0.56
CA CYS A 184 -1.65 16.55 -1.64
C CYS A 184 -0.54 15.55 -1.34
N ILE A 185 -0.91 14.27 -1.37
CA ILE A 185 0.01 13.14 -1.31
C ILE A 185 -0.38 12.23 -2.47
N THR A 186 0.20 12.50 -3.63
CA THR A 186 -0.18 11.81 -4.87
C THR A 186 0.28 10.36 -4.88
N ASN A 187 -0.55 9.48 -5.45
CA ASN A 187 -0.16 8.12 -5.73
C ASN A 187 1.00 8.10 -6.76
N PRO A 188 2.15 7.49 -6.47
CA PRO A 188 3.31 7.47 -7.36
C PRO A 188 3.04 6.76 -8.71
N VAL A 189 1.99 5.95 -8.79
CA VAL A 189 1.61 5.19 -9.98
C VAL A 189 0.22 5.57 -10.52
N ASN A 190 -0.36 6.63 -9.99
CA ASN A 190 -1.57 7.28 -10.48
C ASN A 190 -1.59 8.74 -10.01
N PRO A 191 -0.90 9.66 -10.70
CA PRO A 191 -0.74 11.05 -10.25
C PRO A 191 -2.05 11.81 -10.05
N HIS A 192 -3.16 11.32 -10.64
CA HIS A 192 -4.48 11.91 -10.48
C HIS A 192 -5.17 11.50 -9.17
N GLU A 193 -4.63 10.53 -8.44
CA GLU A 193 -5.15 10.09 -7.15
C GLU A 193 -4.39 10.76 -6.01
N ASN A 194 -5.13 11.48 -5.16
CA ASN A 194 -4.63 12.06 -3.92
C ASN A 194 -5.06 11.20 -2.73
N PHE A 195 -4.13 10.85 -1.87
CA PHE A 195 -4.38 10.06 -0.66
C PHE A 195 -4.72 10.92 0.57
N ALA A 196 -4.48 12.25 0.52
CA ALA A 196 -4.76 13.18 1.62
C ALA A 196 -6.21 13.66 1.61
#